data_9f0e2ec5abff0c78faed8be67b594b58
#
_entry.id   9f0e2ec5abff0c78faed8be67b594b58
#
_cell.length_a   1.000
_cell.length_b   1.000
_cell.length_c   1.000
_cell.angle_alpha   90.00
_cell.angle_beta   90.00
_cell.angle_gamma   90.00
#
_symmetry.space_group_name_H-M   'P 1'
#
loop_
_entity.id
_entity.type
_entity.pdbx_description
1 polymer ?
#
loop_
_entity_poly.entity_id
_entity_poly.type
_entity_poly.pdbx_seq_one_letter_code
_entity_poly.pdbx_strand_id
1 'polypeptide(L)'
;MLRALTSGLRLPRPWRPLRTRSCASHGATGDPEIQVRALTGRDQGITEILMNRPSARNALGNILVSELLEALAQLREDQQVRVLLFRSGVKGVFCAGADLKEREQMSEAEVGIFVQRLRGLMNEIAAFPAPTIAAMDGFALGGGLELALACDLRVAAASSAVMGLIETTRGLLPGAGGTQRLPRCLGVALAKELIFTGRRLSGAQAQALGLVNHAVSQNEEGNAAYHRARELAQEILPQAPIAVRLGKVAIDRGMENIPTQDRLEGMAAFREKRPPRFVGK
;
A
#
# COMPACT_ATOMS: atom_id res chain seq x y z
N MET A 1 -34.15 10.81 -53.51
CA MET A 1 -34.36 9.66 -52.59
C MET A 1 -33.16 9.57 -51.67
N LEU A 2 -33.23 10.20 -50.49
CA LEU A 2 -32.18 10.08 -49.43
C LEU A 2 -32.61 8.98 -48.46
N ARG A 3 -31.83 7.92 -48.36
CA ARG A 3 -31.95 6.90 -47.28
C ARG A 3 -31.18 7.37 -46.06
N ALA A 4 -31.93 7.61 -45.00
CA ALA A 4 -31.36 7.87 -43.67
C ALA A 4 -30.77 6.58 -43.07
N LEU A 5 -29.48 6.59 -42.76
CA LEU A 5 -28.82 5.56 -41.97
C LEU A 5 -29.00 5.91 -40.49
N THR A 6 -29.91 5.22 -39.80
CA THR A 6 -30.04 5.26 -38.35
C THR A 6 -29.02 4.32 -37.73
N SER A 7 -27.90 4.84 -37.28
CA SER A 7 -26.96 4.10 -36.42
C SER A 7 -27.53 4.04 -34.98
N GLY A 8 -28.02 2.87 -34.59
CA GLY A 8 -28.50 2.62 -33.24
C GLY A 8 -27.35 2.67 -32.24
N LEU A 9 -27.34 3.72 -31.43
CA LEU A 9 -26.53 3.80 -30.22
C LEU A 9 -26.97 2.69 -29.25
N ARG A 10 -26.16 1.65 -29.11
CA ARG A 10 -26.34 0.66 -28.03
C ARG A 10 -25.97 1.32 -26.71
N LEU A 11 -26.97 1.54 -25.87
CA LEU A 11 -26.77 1.91 -24.48
C LEU A 11 -25.96 0.82 -23.77
N PRO A 12 -24.98 1.18 -22.93
CA PRO A 12 -24.24 0.21 -22.13
C PRO A 12 -25.20 -0.53 -21.19
N ARG A 13 -25.08 -1.84 -21.12
CA ARG A 13 -25.89 -2.68 -20.22
C ARG A 13 -25.67 -2.23 -18.78
N PRO A 14 -26.72 -2.17 -17.93
CA PRO A 14 -26.56 -1.88 -16.52
C PRO A 14 -25.67 -2.94 -15.87
N TRP A 15 -24.64 -2.47 -15.18
CA TRP A 15 -23.66 -3.27 -14.46
C TRP A 15 -24.34 -4.05 -13.34
N ARG A 16 -24.14 -5.37 -13.30
CA ARG A 16 -24.58 -6.19 -12.17
C ARG A 16 -23.55 -6.04 -11.06
N PRO A 17 -23.95 -5.71 -9.81
CA PRO A 17 -23.00 -5.68 -8.70
C PRO A 17 -22.35 -7.07 -8.57
N LEU A 18 -21.03 -7.10 -8.49
CA LEU A 18 -20.28 -8.29 -8.15
C LEU A 18 -20.79 -8.81 -6.80
N ARG A 19 -21.51 -9.94 -6.83
CA ARG A 19 -21.75 -10.70 -5.62
C ARG A 19 -20.39 -10.98 -5.02
N THR A 20 -20.23 -10.75 -3.72
CA THR A 20 -19.12 -11.24 -2.92
C THR A 20 -18.93 -12.74 -3.22
N ARG A 21 -18.13 -13.04 -4.22
CA ARG A 21 -17.62 -14.40 -4.42
C ARG A 21 -16.48 -14.54 -3.42
N SER A 22 -16.73 -15.32 -2.37
CA SER A 22 -15.67 -16.00 -1.66
C SER A 22 -14.79 -16.66 -2.72
N CYS A 23 -13.54 -16.22 -2.84
CA CYS A 23 -12.55 -16.90 -3.68
C CYS A 23 -12.30 -18.26 -3.04
N ALA A 24 -12.98 -19.28 -3.55
CA ALA A 24 -12.64 -20.66 -3.26
C ALA A 24 -11.39 -21.01 -4.07
N SER A 25 -10.21 -20.70 -3.53
CA SER A 25 -8.95 -21.26 -3.98
C SER A 25 -8.81 -22.67 -3.43
N HIS A 26 -8.33 -23.56 -4.26
CA HIS A 26 -8.16 -24.98 -3.98
C HIS A 26 -7.27 -25.21 -2.75
N GLY A 27 -7.79 -25.83 -1.71
CA GLY A 27 -7.00 -26.61 -0.74
C GLY A 27 -6.73 -26.02 0.64
N ALA A 28 -7.28 -24.86 1.05
CA ALA A 28 -7.12 -24.39 2.43
C ALA A 28 -8.44 -24.54 3.21
N THR A 29 -8.45 -25.33 4.28
CA THR A 29 -9.58 -25.58 5.17
C THR A 29 -9.76 -24.49 6.26
N GLY A 30 -9.39 -23.24 5.97
CA GLY A 30 -9.48 -22.12 6.93
C GLY A 30 -10.28 -20.93 6.36
N ASP A 31 -10.80 -20.09 7.26
CA ASP A 31 -11.40 -18.81 6.87
C ASP A 31 -10.37 -17.90 6.21
N PRO A 32 -10.77 -17.06 5.22
CA PRO A 32 -9.88 -16.13 4.55
C PRO A 32 -9.19 -15.19 5.54
N GLU A 33 -7.87 -14.98 5.37
CA GLU A 33 -7.08 -14.09 6.22
C GLU A 33 -7.23 -12.61 5.82
N ILE A 34 -7.83 -12.32 4.65
CA ILE A 34 -8.23 -10.97 4.25
C ILE A 34 -9.69 -10.89 3.84
N GLN A 35 -10.23 -9.68 3.88
CA GLN A 35 -11.52 -9.35 3.29
C GLN A 35 -11.36 -8.10 2.42
N VAL A 36 -11.85 -8.17 1.19
CA VAL A 36 -11.90 -7.01 0.28
C VAL A 36 -13.31 -6.45 0.28
N ARG A 37 -13.44 -5.14 0.54
CA ARG A 37 -14.74 -4.46 0.64
C ARG A 37 -14.72 -3.16 -0.16
N ALA A 38 -15.54 -3.05 -1.19
CA ALA A 38 -15.87 -1.78 -1.81
C ALA A 38 -16.84 -1.01 -0.90
N LEU A 39 -16.48 0.21 -0.54
CA LEU A 39 -17.33 1.06 0.30
C LEU A 39 -18.40 1.74 -0.54
N THR A 40 -19.50 2.16 0.09
CA THR A 40 -20.66 2.72 -0.58
C THR A 40 -21.01 4.12 -0.06
N GLY A 41 -21.99 4.76 -0.69
CA GLY A 41 -22.44 6.10 -0.30
C GLY A 41 -21.36 7.14 -0.55
N ARG A 42 -21.06 7.97 0.44
CA ARG A 42 -20.02 9.01 0.34
C ARG A 42 -18.61 8.46 0.16
N ASP A 43 -18.40 7.18 0.46
CA ASP A 43 -17.13 6.47 0.33
C ASP A 43 -17.00 5.68 -0.98
N GLN A 44 -17.96 5.83 -1.89
CA GLN A 44 -17.91 5.15 -3.18
C GLN A 44 -16.62 5.49 -3.94
N GLY A 45 -15.88 4.46 -4.33
CA GLY A 45 -14.54 4.58 -4.93
C GLY A 45 -13.41 4.25 -3.96
N ILE A 46 -13.70 4.12 -2.66
CA ILE A 46 -12.75 3.57 -1.69
C ILE A 46 -12.97 2.05 -1.63
N THR A 47 -11.88 1.31 -1.77
CA THR A 47 -11.87 -0.14 -1.49
C THR A 47 -10.93 -0.39 -0.31
N GLU A 48 -11.37 -1.19 0.65
CA GLU A 48 -10.53 -1.59 1.78
C GLU A 48 -10.09 -3.05 1.66
N ILE A 49 -8.84 -3.31 2.02
CA ILE A 49 -8.31 -4.64 2.33
C ILE A 49 -8.20 -4.72 3.86
N LEU A 50 -9.05 -5.55 4.45
CA LEU A 50 -9.07 -5.84 5.87
C LEU A 50 -8.26 -7.11 6.13
N MET A 51 -7.09 -7.00 6.76
CA MET A 51 -6.31 -8.14 7.25
C MET A 51 -6.94 -8.66 8.55
N ASN A 52 -7.24 -9.94 8.61
CA ASN A 52 -7.94 -10.55 9.75
C ASN A 52 -7.40 -11.94 10.08
N ARG A 53 -6.16 -12.00 10.54
CA ARG A 53 -5.47 -13.21 11.03
C ARG A 53 -5.16 -13.07 12.52
N PRO A 54 -6.16 -13.16 13.43
CA PRO A 54 -5.99 -12.84 14.85
C PRO A 54 -5.03 -13.78 15.57
N SER A 55 -5.02 -15.07 15.22
CA SER A 55 -4.15 -16.09 15.83
C SER A 55 -2.65 -15.81 15.65
N ALA A 56 -2.27 -15.09 14.58
CA ALA A 56 -0.90 -14.71 14.28
C ALA A 56 -0.68 -13.19 14.27
N ARG A 57 -1.63 -12.38 14.80
CA ARG A 57 -1.52 -10.91 14.84
C ARG A 57 -1.21 -10.31 13.46
N ASN A 58 -1.88 -10.80 12.43
CA ASN A 58 -1.65 -10.43 11.02
C ASN A 58 -0.19 -10.59 10.58
N ALA A 59 0.56 -11.56 11.14
CA ALA A 59 1.88 -11.88 10.64
C ALA A 59 1.78 -12.35 9.17
N LEU A 60 2.72 -11.88 8.36
CA LEU A 60 2.82 -12.18 6.94
C LEU A 60 3.31 -13.62 6.75
N GLY A 61 2.38 -14.56 6.70
CA GLY A 61 2.57 -15.95 6.34
C GLY A 61 2.23 -16.21 4.87
N ASN A 62 2.39 -17.44 4.43
CA ASN A 62 2.20 -17.81 3.02
C ASN A 62 0.78 -17.55 2.52
N ILE A 63 -0.25 -17.83 3.34
CA ILE A 63 -1.65 -17.65 2.97
C ILE A 63 -1.96 -16.16 2.84
N LEU A 64 -1.69 -15.37 3.89
CA LEU A 64 -1.94 -13.92 3.89
C LEU A 64 -1.25 -13.22 2.72
N VAL A 65 0.00 -13.59 2.43
CA VAL A 65 0.77 -13.03 1.31
C VAL A 65 0.15 -13.40 -0.04
N SER A 66 -0.30 -14.65 -0.21
CA SER A 66 -0.97 -15.09 -1.44
C SER A 66 -2.28 -14.34 -1.66
N GLU A 67 -3.13 -14.28 -0.63
CA GLU A 67 -4.43 -13.60 -0.71
C GLU A 67 -4.26 -12.10 -1.00
N LEU A 68 -3.26 -11.44 -0.40
CA LEU A 68 -2.95 -10.03 -0.69
C LEU A 68 -2.52 -9.83 -2.14
N LEU A 69 -1.66 -10.70 -2.68
CA LEU A 69 -1.21 -10.63 -4.07
C LEU A 69 -2.38 -10.86 -5.05
N GLU A 70 -3.24 -11.84 -4.78
CA GLU A 70 -4.43 -12.10 -5.59
C GLU A 70 -5.41 -10.93 -5.57
N ALA A 71 -5.68 -10.37 -4.39
CA ALA A 71 -6.54 -9.20 -4.24
C ALA A 71 -6.00 -7.99 -5.01
N LEU A 72 -4.70 -7.70 -4.90
CA LEU A 72 -4.06 -6.61 -5.63
C LEU A 72 -4.14 -6.80 -7.13
N ALA A 73 -3.92 -8.03 -7.64
CA ALA A 73 -4.02 -8.34 -9.06
C ALA A 73 -5.45 -8.11 -9.59
N GLN A 74 -6.47 -8.52 -8.85
CA GLN A 74 -7.88 -8.31 -9.22
C GLN A 74 -8.27 -6.83 -9.17
N LEU A 75 -7.89 -6.11 -8.08
CA LEU A 75 -8.25 -4.71 -7.89
C LEU A 75 -7.52 -3.76 -8.85
N ARG A 76 -6.37 -4.15 -9.37
CA ARG A 76 -5.60 -3.37 -10.36
C ARG A 76 -6.40 -3.12 -11.64
N GLU A 77 -7.22 -4.06 -12.06
CA GLU A 77 -8.05 -3.99 -13.26
C GLU A 77 -9.38 -3.27 -13.03
N ASP A 78 -9.77 -3.06 -11.77
CA ASP A 78 -11.03 -2.40 -11.42
C ASP A 78 -10.90 -0.88 -11.47
N GLN A 79 -11.49 -0.28 -12.49
CA GLN A 79 -11.52 1.18 -12.67
C GLN A 79 -12.34 1.93 -11.61
N GLN A 80 -13.16 1.23 -10.83
CA GLN A 80 -13.92 1.84 -9.73
C GLN A 80 -13.07 2.10 -8.50
N VAL A 81 -11.92 1.43 -8.37
CA VAL A 81 -10.99 1.67 -7.27
C VAL A 81 -10.26 2.99 -7.47
N ARG A 82 -10.65 3.98 -6.66
CA ARG A 82 -10.07 5.33 -6.65
C ARG A 82 -9.03 5.52 -5.56
N VAL A 83 -9.21 4.85 -4.43
CA VAL A 83 -8.29 4.78 -3.31
C VAL A 83 -8.34 3.37 -2.72
N LEU A 84 -7.18 2.79 -2.41
CA LEU A 84 -7.06 1.50 -1.75
C LEU A 84 -6.59 1.71 -0.30
N LEU A 85 -7.34 1.17 0.67
CA LEU A 85 -7.11 1.31 2.09
C LEU A 85 -6.68 -0.03 2.69
N PHE A 86 -5.54 -0.07 3.36
CA PHE A 86 -5.10 -1.23 4.15
C PHE A 86 -5.40 -0.99 5.62
N ARG A 87 -6.13 -1.92 6.25
CA ARG A 87 -6.46 -1.87 7.68
C ARG A 87 -6.44 -3.25 8.32
N SER A 88 -6.50 -3.28 9.64
CA SER A 88 -6.58 -4.51 10.41
C SER A 88 -7.97 -4.72 11.03
N GLY A 89 -8.42 -5.97 11.08
CA GLY A 89 -9.54 -6.41 11.91
C GLY A 89 -9.11 -6.85 13.30
N VAL A 90 -7.82 -6.93 13.57
CA VAL A 90 -7.26 -7.39 14.86
C VAL A 90 -6.98 -6.18 15.74
N LYS A 91 -7.64 -6.10 16.90
CA LYS A 91 -7.49 -4.98 17.84
C LYS A 91 -6.04 -4.82 18.31
N GLY A 92 -5.55 -3.57 18.27
CA GLY A 92 -4.21 -3.20 18.75
C GLY A 92 -3.04 -3.67 17.87
N VAL A 93 -3.33 -4.24 16.69
CA VAL A 93 -2.30 -4.70 15.76
C VAL A 93 -2.68 -4.30 14.34
N PHE A 94 -1.77 -3.69 13.62
CA PHE A 94 -1.85 -3.57 12.16
C PHE A 94 -1.28 -4.82 11.50
N CYS A 95 0.02 -5.09 11.73
CA CYS A 95 0.71 -6.30 11.27
C CYS A 95 1.98 -6.52 12.10
N ALA A 96 2.16 -7.72 12.63
CA ALA A 96 3.29 -8.06 13.50
C ALA A 96 4.62 -8.35 12.77
N GLY A 97 4.62 -8.32 11.44
CA GLY A 97 5.79 -8.60 10.61
C GLY A 97 5.73 -9.97 9.91
N ALA A 98 6.86 -10.49 9.47
CA ALA A 98 6.94 -11.83 8.89
C ALA A 98 6.56 -12.90 9.91
N ASP A 99 5.88 -13.97 9.45
CA ASP A 99 5.56 -15.11 10.32
C ASP A 99 6.82 -15.94 10.59
N LEU A 100 7.44 -15.69 11.74
CA LEU A 100 8.67 -16.38 12.13
C LEU A 100 8.43 -17.86 12.45
N LYS A 101 7.20 -18.24 12.86
CA LYS A 101 6.88 -19.66 13.13
C LYS A 101 6.80 -20.46 11.83
N GLU A 102 6.16 -19.90 10.79
CA GLU A 102 6.20 -20.53 9.47
C GLU A 102 7.63 -20.57 8.93
N ARG A 103 8.38 -19.45 9.11
CA ARG A 103 9.76 -19.35 8.62
C ARG A 103 10.72 -20.33 9.28
N GLU A 104 10.53 -20.64 10.54
CA GLU A 104 11.33 -21.63 11.28
C GLU A 104 11.23 -23.05 10.67
N GLN A 105 10.12 -23.34 10.02
CA GLN A 105 9.88 -24.64 9.34
C GLN A 105 10.39 -24.68 7.88
N MET A 106 10.94 -23.57 7.37
CA MET A 106 11.41 -23.45 5.98
C MET A 106 12.90 -23.80 5.90
N SER A 107 13.28 -24.47 4.81
CA SER A 107 14.68 -24.59 4.39
C SER A 107 15.24 -23.23 3.97
N GLU A 108 16.56 -23.06 3.90
CA GLU A 108 17.20 -21.82 3.43
C GLU A 108 16.72 -21.38 2.05
N ALA A 109 16.52 -22.33 1.13
CA ALA A 109 16.00 -22.03 -0.20
C ALA A 109 14.58 -21.48 -0.16
N GLU A 110 13.69 -22.09 0.64
CA GLU A 110 12.31 -21.64 0.83
C GLU A 110 12.26 -20.27 1.51
N VAL A 111 13.13 -19.99 2.48
CA VAL A 111 13.28 -18.67 3.10
C VAL A 111 13.63 -17.63 2.04
N GLY A 112 14.57 -17.93 1.13
CA GLY A 112 14.94 -17.05 0.03
C GLY A 112 13.75 -16.71 -0.88
N ILE A 113 12.99 -17.73 -1.28
CA ILE A 113 11.78 -17.58 -2.10
C ILE A 113 10.72 -16.76 -1.35
N PHE A 114 10.47 -17.06 -0.08
CA PHE A 114 9.50 -16.34 0.74
C PHE A 114 9.84 -14.85 0.88
N VAL A 115 11.10 -14.51 1.14
CA VAL A 115 11.56 -13.11 1.20
C VAL A 115 11.38 -12.39 -0.14
N GLN A 116 11.64 -13.07 -1.26
CA GLN A 116 11.38 -12.51 -2.58
C GLN A 116 9.88 -12.27 -2.82
N ARG A 117 9.02 -13.20 -2.37
CA ARG A 117 7.55 -13.01 -2.45
C ARG A 117 7.09 -11.82 -1.60
N LEU A 118 7.61 -11.66 -0.37
CA LEU A 118 7.32 -10.49 0.47
C LEU A 118 7.75 -9.19 -0.24
N ARG A 119 8.94 -9.18 -0.82
CA ARG A 119 9.43 -8.03 -1.59
C ARG A 119 8.55 -7.75 -2.80
N GLY A 120 8.13 -8.80 -3.50
CA GLY A 120 7.16 -8.72 -4.60
C GLY A 120 5.85 -8.08 -4.15
N LEU A 121 5.27 -8.53 -3.04
CA LEU A 121 4.05 -7.94 -2.47
C LEU A 121 4.20 -6.44 -2.20
N MET A 122 5.30 -6.03 -1.55
CA MET A 122 5.54 -4.59 -1.28
C MET A 122 5.71 -3.77 -2.56
N ASN A 123 6.28 -4.36 -3.60
CA ASN A 123 6.40 -3.70 -4.90
C ASN A 123 5.03 -3.59 -5.60
N GLU A 124 4.17 -4.62 -5.52
CA GLU A 124 2.80 -4.56 -6.06
C GLU A 124 1.95 -3.49 -5.36
N ILE A 125 2.09 -3.33 -4.03
CA ILE A 125 1.42 -2.26 -3.27
C ILE A 125 1.93 -0.88 -3.75
N ALA A 126 3.24 -0.70 -3.84
CA ALA A 126 3.85 0.57 -4.27
C ALA A 126 3.47 0.93 -5.71
N ALA A 127 3.45 -0.07 -6.61
CA ALA A 127 3.09 0.10 -8.01
C ALA A 127 1.57 0.06 -8.27
N PHE A 128 0.73 0.05 -7.22
CA PHE A 128 -0.72 0.04 -7.42
C PHE A 128 -1.18 1.34 -8.09
N PRO A 129 -2.04 1.28 -9.14
CA PRO A 129 -2.33 2.47 -9.96
C PRO A 129 -3.09 3.57 -9.23
N ALA A 130 -3.93 3.25 -8.24
CA ALA A 130 -4.60 4.24 -7.41
C ALA A 130 -3.79 4.54 -6.13
N PRO A 131 -4.01 5.69 -5.46
CA PRO A 131 -3.44 5.97 -4.16
C PRO A 131 -3.73 4.87 -3.14
N THR A 132 -2.72 4.53 -2.34
CA THR A 132 -2.80 3.52 -1.28
C THR A 132 -2.57 4.16 0.08
N ILE A 133 -3.37 3.80 1.09
CA ILE A 133 -3.29 4.36 2.45
C ILE A 133 -3.21 3.22 3.46
N ALA A 134 -2.22 3.23 4.34
CA ALA A 134 -2.14 2.33 5.50
C ALA A 134 -2.73 3.01 6.73
N ALA A 135 -3.73 2.38 7.35
CA ALA A 135 -4.37 2.82 8.59
C ALA A 135 -3.87 1.96 9.77
N MET A 136 -2.99 2.52 10.59
CA MET A 136 -2.30 1.80 11.67
C MET A 136 -2.86 2.19 13.03
N ASP A 137 -3.80 1.41 13.54
CA ASP A 137 -4.39 1.60 14.87
C ASP A 137 -3.62 0.88 15.99
N GLY A 138 -2.60 0.08 15.64
CA GLY A 138 -1.81 -0.71 16.55
C GLY A 138 -0.40 -1.01 16.02
N PHE A 139 0.17 -2.13 16.45
CA PHE A 139 1.54 -2.54 16.12
C PHE A 139 1.74 -2.74 14.61
N ALA A 140 2.76 -2.07 14.05
CA ALA A 140 3.27 -2.23 12.68
C ALA A 140 4.78 -2.48 12.74
N LEU A 141 5.19 -3.75 12.90
CA LEU A 141 6.57 -4.11 13.19
C LEU A 141 7.20 -4.92 12.05
N GLY A 142 8.48 -4.69 11.79
CA GLY A 142 9.22 -5.39 10.74
C GLY A 142 8.50 -5.34 9.39
N GLY A 143 8.21 -6.50 8.80
CA GLY A 143 7.43 -6.61 7.56
C GLY A 143 6.09 -5.87 7.58
N GLY A 144 5.48 -5.67 8.76
CA GLY A 144 4.26 -4.87 8.91
C GLY A 144 4.50 -3.38 8.68
N LEU A 145 5.65 -2.84 9.12
CA LEU A 145 6.04 -1.49 8.75
C LEU A 145 6.51 -1.42 7.30
N GLU A 146 7.16 -2.47 6.77
CA GLU A 146 7.54 -2.53 5.36
C GLU A 146 6.31 -2.47 4.44
N LEU A 147 5.18 -3.13 4.82
CA LEU A 147 3.89 -3.02 4.15
C LEU A 147 3.36 -1.59 4.20
N ALA A 148 3.35 -0.97 5.37
CA ALA A 148 2.90 0.41 5.50
C ALA A 148 3.78 1.40 4.71
N LEU A 149 5.09 1.18 4.66
CA LEU A 149 6.03 1.97 3.85
C LEU A 149 5.86 1.77 2.34
N ALA A 150 5.28 0.65 1.93
CA ALA A 150 4.96 0.40 0.53
C ALA A 150 3.69 1.14 0.09
N CYS A 151 2.81 1.54 1.01
CA CYS A 151 1.68 2.42 0.73
C CYS A 151 2.15 3.86 0.48
N ASP A 152 1.39 4.62 -0.31
CA ASP A 152 1.69 6.03 -0.58
C ASP A 152 1.59 6.87 0.69
N LEU A 153 0.49 6.68 1.44
CA LEU A 153 0.18 7.46 2.63
C LEU A 153 0.02 6.55 3.86
N ARG A 154 0.31 7.09 5.03
CA ARG A 154 0.24 6.40 6.32
C ARG A 154 -0.47 7.27 7.34
N VAL A 155 -1.45 6.69 8.01
CA VAL A 155 -2.16 7.29 9.14
C VAL A 155 -2.00 6.39 10.36
N ALA A 156 -1.70 6.95 11.50
CA ALA A 156 -1.46 6.20 12.74
C ALA A 156 -2.29 6.71 13.91
N ALA A 157 -2.64 5.84 14.83
CA ALA A 157 -3.09 6.26 16.15
C ALA A 157 -1.89 6.77 16.95
N ALA A 158 -2.01 7.97 17.56
CA ALA A 158 -0.88 8.68 18.16
C ALA A 158 -0.18 7.90 19.29
N SER A 159 -0.96 7.27 20.16
CA SER A 159 -0.46 6.56 21.35
C SER A 159 -0.43 5.05 21.19
N SER A 160 -1.42 4.45 20.55
CA SER A 160 -1.58 2.99 20.45
C SER A 160 -0.83 2.37 19.28
N ALA A 161 -0.57 3.13 18.21
CA ALA A 161 0.28 2.65 17.14
C ALA A 161 1.75 2.65 17.58
N VAL A 162 2.40 1.51 17.35
CA VAL A 162 3.83 1.33 17.61
C VAL A 162 4.45 0.72 16.38
N MET A 163 5.45 1.38 15.81
CA MET A 163 6.07 0.98 14.56
C MET A 163 7.58 0.95 14.61
N GLY A 164 8.21 0.05 13.88
CA GLY A 164 9.66 -0.06 13.80
C GLY A 164 10.13 -1.21 12.92
N LEU A 165 11.30 -1.04 12.31
CA LEU A 165 12.04 -2.10 11.64
C LEU A 165 12.95 -2.76 12.71
N ILE A 166 12.42 -3.77 13.38
CA ILE A 166 13.02 -4.38 14.58
C ILE A 166 13.80 -5.66 14.28
N GLU A 167 14.04 -5.97 13.02
CA GLU A 167 14.65 -7.22 12.57
C GLU A 167 16.01 -7.47 13.16
N THR A 168 16.83 -6.42 13.33
CA THR A 168 18.18 -6.50 13.92
C THR A 168 18.19 -7.05 15.36
N THR A 169 17.10 -6.85 16.12
CA THR A 169 16.94 -7.43 17.46
C THR A 169 16.80 -8.96 17.44
N ARG A 170 16.69 -9.57 16.27
CA ARG A 170 16.54 -11.01 16.03
C ARG A 170 17.61 -11.57 15.09
N GLY A 171 18.70 -10.84 14.86
CA GLY A 171 19.75 -11.26 13.93
C GLY A 171 19.32 -11.27 12.47
N LEU A 172 18.23 -10.56 12.14
CA LEU A 172 17.69 -10.45 10.77
C LEU A 172 17.87 -9.02 10.25
N LEU A 173 17.56 -8.83 8.98
CA LEU A 173 17.48 -7.50 8.38
C LEU A 173 16.09 -7.30 7.72
N PRO A 174 15.64 -6.05 7.56
CA PRO A 174 14.41 -5.74 6.83
C PRO A 174 14.53 -6.18 5.36
N GLY A 175 13.84 -7.28 5.01
CA GLY A 175 14.03 -7.97 3.74
C GLY A 175 13.04 -7.58 2.63
N ALA A 176 11.93 -6.93 3.00
CA ALA A 176 10.85 -6.63 2.06
C ALA A 176 10.88 -5.16 1.54
N GLY A 177 11.99 -4.47 1.66
CA GLY A 177 12.24 -3.15 1.09
C GLY A 177 12.29 -2.01 2.10
N GLY A 178 12.20 -2.28 3.41
CA GLY A 178 12.31 -1.29 4.47
C GLY A 178 13.64 -0.54 4.45
N THR A 179 14.75 -1.23 4.15
CA THR A 179 16.08 -0.62 3.98
C THR A 179 16.14 0.41 2.86
N GLN A 180 15.20 0.37 1.91
CA GLN A 180 15.15 1.30 0.78
C GLN A 180 14.07 2.39 0.98
N ARG A 181 12.90 2.02 1.55
CA ARG A 181 11.79 2.95 1.71
C ARG A 181 11.94 3.86 2.94
N LEU A 182 12.43 3.32 4.07
CA LEU A 182 12.60 4.13 5.27
C LEU A 182 13.57 5.31 5.07
N PRO A 183 14.79 5.14 4.47
CA PRO A 183 15.68 6.28 4.23
C PRO A 183 15.15 7.29 3.20
N ARG A 184 14.26 6.89 2.29
CA ARG A 184 13.57 7.84 1.41
C ARG A 184 12.57 8.72 2.15
N CYS A 185 11.99 8.23 3.24
CA CYS A 185 11.08 9.02 4.08
C CYS A 185 11.83 9.91 5.08
N LEU A 186 12.88 9.39 5.72
CA LEU A 186 13.49 10.01 6.91
C LEU A 186 14.93 10.51 6.70
N GLY A 187 15.52 10.24 5.55
CA GLY A 187 16.96 10.41 5.33
C GLY A 187 17.78 9.24 5.89
N VAL A 188 19.00 9.12 5.34
CA VAL A 188 19.86 7.94 5.57
C VAL A 188 20.30 7.80 7.03
N ALA A 189 20.67 8.92 7.68
CA ALA A 189 21.22 8.88 9.04
C ALA A 189 20.19 8.37 10.05
N LEU A 190 18.98 8.94 10.04
CA LEU A 190 17.90 8.54 10.95
C LEU A 190 17.42 7.11 10.67
N ALA A 191 17.31 6.74 9.41
CA ALA A 191 16.94 5.38 9.03
C ALA A 191 17.97 4.35 9.56
N LYS A 192 19.26 4.63 9.46
CA LYS A 192 20.34 3.79 10.05
C LYS A 192 20.19 3.70 11.56
N GLU A 193 20.01 4.82 12.24
CA GLU A 193 19.82 4.84 13.70
C GLU A 193 18.65 3.93 14.11
N LEU A 194 17.48 4.08 13.47
CA LEU A 194 16.29 3.31 13.80
C LEU A 194 16.46 1.82 13.52
N ILE A 195 17.06 1.45 12.38
CA ILE A 195 17.30 0.04 12.03
C ILE A 195 18.38 -0.59 12.92
N PHE A 196 19.50 0.11 13.17
CA PHE A 196 20.59 -0.44 13.96
C PHE A 196 20.19 -0.67 15.42
N THR A 197 19.37 0.22 15.97
CA THR A 197 18.89 0.12 17.36
C THR A 197 17.63 -0.73 17.49
N GLY A 198 16.95 -1.07 16.40
CA GLY A 198 15.64 -1.70 16.44
C GLY A 198 14.59 -0.85 17.17
N ARG A 199 14.77 0.48 17.20
CA ARG A 199 13.91 1.41 17.94
C ARG A 199 12.48 1.35 17.42
N ARG A 200 11.54 1.42 18.35
CA ARG A 200 10.12 1.54 18.10
C ARG A 200 9.68 2.99 18.30
N LEU A 201 8.80 3.46 17.45
CA LEU A 201 8.22 4.80 17.51
C LEU A 201 6.72 4.69 17.81
N SER A 202 6.20 5.58 18.65
CA SER A 202 4.75 5.80 18.73
C SER A 202 4.25 6.51 17.46
N GLY A 203 2.94 6.52 17.22
CA GLY A 203 2.35 7.27 16.11
C GLY A 203 2.69 8.76 16.15
N ALA A 204 2.67 9.38 17.33
CA ALA A 204 3.04 10.78 17.53
C ALA A 204 4.52 11.05 17.17
N GLN A 205 5.44 10.18 17.62
CA GLN A 205 6.86 10.28 17.27
C GLN A 205 7.08 10.09 15.76
N ALA A 206 6.37 9.12 15.16
CA ALA A 206 6.45 8.86 13.74
C ALA A 206 5.97 10.04 12.90
N GLN A 207 4.93 10.76 13.34
CA GLN A 207 4.48 11.99 12.69
C GLN A 207 5.50 13.11 12.83
N ALA A 208 6.04 13.32 14.02
CA ALA A 208 7.06 14.35 14.26
C ALA A 208 8.32 14.15 13.38
N LEU A 209 8.65 12.91 13.05
CA LEU A 209 9.76 12.57 12.16
C LEU A 209 9.40 12.53 10.67
N GLY A 210 8.12 12.68 10.30
CA GLY A 210 7.68 12.59 8.91
C GLY A 210 7.49 11.16 8.38
N LEU A 211 7.49 10.15 9.26
CA LEU A 211 7.25 8.75 8.86
C LEU A 211 5.79 8.48 8.52
N VAL A 212 4.85 9.16 9.18
CA VAL A 212 3.42 9.10 8.90
C VAL A 212 2.86 10.47 8.58
N ASN A 213 1.85 10.53 7.73
CA ASN A 213 1.21 11.77 7.30
C ASN A 213 0.35 12.39 8.42
N HIS A 214 -0.35 11.52 9.17
CA HIS A 214 -1.21 11.94 10.28
C HIS A 214 -1.08 10.99 11.47
N ALA A 215 -1.06 11.56 12.68
CA ALA A 215 -1.26 10.82 13.91
C ALA A 215 -2.47 11.40 14.65
N VAL A 216 -3.43 10.56 15.02
CA VAL A 216 -4.70 10.96 15.64
C VAL A 216 -4.85 10.31 17.00
N SER A 217 -5.52 11.01 17.94
CA SER A 217 -5.87 10.43 19.23
C SER A 217 -6.75 9.19 19.02
N GLN A 218 -6.45 8.12 19.76
CA GLN A 218 -7.23 6.89 19.64
C GLN A 218 -8.62 7.09 20.24
N ASN A 219 -9.62 6.45 19.63
CA ASN A 219 -11.00 6.39 20.12
C ASN A 219 -11.23 5.12 20.92
N GLU A 220 -12.40 5.01 21.56
CA GLU A 220 -12.78 3.86 22.39
C GLU A 220 -12.89 2.56 21.59
N GLU A 221 -13.27 2.66 20.31
CA GLU A 221 -13.38 1.52 19.39
C GLU A 221 -12.02 1.00 18.95
N GLY A 222 -10.95 1.80 19.07
CA GLY A 222 -9.60 1.44 18.67
C GLY A 222 -9.36 1.49 17.15
N ASN A 223 -10.07 2.38 16.43
CA ASN A 223 -10.04 2.50 14.97
C ASN A 223 -9.93 3.96 14.47
N ALA A 224 -9.39 4.87 15.28
CA ALA A 224 -9.28 6.28 14.94
C ALA A 224 -8.41 6.54 13.69
N ALA A 225 -7.31 5.80 13.52
CA ALA A 225 -6.47 5.90 12.33
C ALA A 225 -7.23 5.49 11.07
N TYR A 226 -8.08 4.47 11.15
CA TYR A 226 -8.94 4.07 10.05
C TYR A 226 -9.94 5.17 9.68
N HIS A 227 -10.59 5.81 10.66
CA HIS A 227 -11.52 6.92 10.39
C HIS A 227 -10.80 8.08 9.70
N ARG A 228 -9.63 8.48 10.20
CA ARG A 228 -8.86 9.57 9.58
C ARG A 228 -8.34 9.17 8.17
N ALA A 229 -7.97 7.93 7.96
CA ALA A 229 -7.58 7.42 6.65
C ALA A 229 -8.74 7.47 5.64
N ARG A 230 -9.97 7.16 6.08
CA ARG A 230 -11.17 7.33 5.25
C ARG A 230 -11.44 8.79 4.90
N GLU A 231 -11.32 9.70 5.87
CA GLU A 231 -11.45 11.14 5.60
C GLU A 231 -10.42 11.61 4.56
N LEU A 232 -9.16 11.19 4.71
CA LEU A 232 -8.11 11.49 3.75
C LEU A 232 -8.43 10.91 2.35
N ALA A 233 -8.98 9.71 2.28
CA ALA A 233 -9.44 9.13 1.03
C ALA A 233 -10.60 9.95 0.42
N GLN A 234 -11.54 10.43 1.24
CA GLN A 234 -12.64 11.31 0.79
C GLN A 234 -12.13 12.65 0.24
N GLU A 235 -11.00 13.17 0.73
CA GLU A 235 -10.33 14.35 0.18
C GLU A 235 -9.74 14.09 -1.22
N ILE A 236 -9.35 12.84 -1.52
CA ILE A 236 -8.81 12.41 -2.82
C ILE A 236 -9.93 12.14 -3.85
N LEU A 237 -11.06 11.58 -3.43
CA LEU A 237 -12.14 11.16 -4.34
C LEU A 237 -12.63 12.23 -5.32
N PRO A 238 -12.77 13.53 -4.95
CA PRO A 238 -13.22 14.59 -5.87
C PRO A 238 -12.20 14.94 -6.95
N GLN A 239 -10.93 14.56 -6.76
CA GLN A 239 -9.86 14.92 -7.68
C GLN A 239 -9.93 14.11 -8.98
N ALA A 240 -9.43 14.65 -10.07
CA ALA A 240 -9.40 13.98 -11.37
C ALA A 240 -8.57 12.67 -11.31
N PRO A 241 -9.18 11.47 -11.55
CA PRO A 241 -8.52 10.20 -11.30
C PRO A 241 -7.25 9.98 -12.11
N ILE A 242 -7.27 10.38 -13.37
CA ILE A 242 -6.10 10.26 -14.26
C ILE A 242 -4.96 11.16 -13.76
N ALA A 243 -5.27 12.39 -13.38
CA ALA A 243 -4.26 13.32 -12.86
C ALA A 243 -3.62 12.81 -11.56
N VAL A 244 -4.41 12.24 -10.64
CA VAL A 244 -3.91 11.64 -9.39
C VAL A 244 -2.99 10.47 -9.69
N ARG A 245 -3.39 9.54 -10.58
CA ARG A 245 -2.57 8.39 -10.99
C ARG A 245 -1.26 8.83 -11.66
N LEU A 246 -1.33 9.79 -12.58
CA LEU A 246 -0.14 10.33 -13.25
C LEU A 246 0.78 11.07 -12.27
N GLY A 247 0.21 11.82 -11.32
CA GLY A 247 0.95 12.47 -10.25
C GLY A 247 1.73 11.47 -9.41
N LYS A 248 1.11 10.35 -9.00
CA LYS A 248 1.79 9.24 -8.31
C LYS A 248 2.95 8.71 -9.14
N VAL A 249 2.69 8.31 -10.39
CA VAL A 249 3.73 7.76 -11.28
C VAL A 249 4.89 8.75 -11.49
N ALA A 250 4.60 10.05 -11.64
CA ALA A 250 5.64 11.06 -11.82
C ALA A 250 6.53 11.21 -10.58
N ILE A 251 5.92 11.19 -9.38
CA ILE A 251 6.65 11.25 -8.11
C ILE A 251 7.53 10.00 -7.95
N ASP A 252 6.96 8.80 -8.16
CA ASP A 252 7.67 7.53 -8.01
C ASP A 252 8.87 7.44 -8.97
N ARG A 253 8.68 7.79 -10.24
CA ARG A 253 9.75 7.82 -11.25
C ARG A 253 10.82 8.87 -10.93
N GLY A 254 10.44 10.03 -10.45
CA GLY A 254 11.37 11.07 -10.03
C GLY A 254 12.23 10.61 -8.85
N MET A 255 11.66 9.86 -7.91
CA MET A 255 12.37 9.26 -6.78
C MET A 255 13.33 8.15 -7.21
N GLU A 256 13.02 7.42 -8.27
CA GLU A 256 13.90 6.37 -8.84
C GLU A 256 15.03 6.92 -9.72
N ASN A 257 15.03 8.24 -9.96
CA ASN A 257 16.07 8.91 -10.76
C ASN A 257 16.21 8.32 -12.18
N ILE A 258 15.08 7.98 -12.83
CA ILE A 258 15.07 7.43 -14.20
C ILE A 258 15.41 8.56 -15.17
N PRO A 259 16.54 8.50 -15.87
CA PRO A 259 16.88 9.47 -16.92
C PRO A 259 15.97 9.22 -18.13
N THR A 260 14.97 10.07 -18.34
CA THR A 260 14.21 10.07 -19.59
C THR A 260 14.91 10.92 -20.64
N GLN A 261 14.79 10.56 -21.91
CA GLN A 261 15.29 11.39 -23.01
C GLN A 261 14.65 12.78 -22.99
N ASP A 262 13.36 12.86 -22.66
CA ASP A 262 12.62 14.11 -22.54
C ASP A 262 13.16 15.02 -21.42
N ARG A 263 13.64 14.45 -20.31
CA ARG A 263 14.32 15.21 -19.26
C ARG A 263 15.64 15.79 -19.77
N LEU A 264 16.43 14.97 -20.47
CA LEU A 264 17.72 15.43 -21.04
C LEU A 264 17.49 16.52 -22.10
N GLU A 265 16.48 16.33 -22.96
CA GLU A 265 16.05 17.32 -23.93
C GLU A 265 15.57 18.61 -23.26
N GLY A 266 14.72 18.52 -22.23
CA GLY A 266 14.23 19.69 -21.48
C GLY A 266 15.38 20.50 -20.86
N MET A 267 16.35 19.82 -20.28
CA MET A 267 17.57 20.46 -19.72
C MET A 267 18.45 21.09 -20.80
N ALA A 268 18.59 20.44 -21.96
CA ALA A 268 19.33 20.98 -23.09
C ALA A 268 18.62 22.20 -23.67
N ALA A 269 17.35 22.10 -23.93
CA ALA A 269 16.50 23.19 -24.46
C ALA A 269 16.51 24.43 -23.55
N PHE A 270 16.42 24.23 -22.21
CA PHE A 270 16.52 25.32 -21.23
C PHE A 270 17.88 26.03 -21.30
N ARG A 271 19.00 25.27 -21.36
CA ARG A 271 20.35 25.81 -21.45
C ARG A 271 20.59 26.57 -22.75
N GLU A 272 20.04 26.03 -23.85
CA GLU A 272 20.17 26.60 -25.21
C GLU A 272 19.11 27.68 -25.50
N LYS A 273 18.24 27.99 -24.56
CA LYS A 273 17.12 28.96 -24.67
C LYS A 273 16.23 28.73 -25.90
N ARG A 274 15.96 27.49 -26.22
CA ARG A 274 15.07 27.07 -27.31
C ARG A 274 13.87 26.27 -26.77
N PRO A 275 12.78 26.14 -27.55
CA PRO A 275 11.69 25.22 -27.20
C PRO A 275 12.17 23.77 -27.17
N PRO A 276 11.72 22.95 -26.17
CA PRO A 276 12.06 21.53 -26.10
C PRO A 276 11.30 20.73 -27.19
N ARG A 277 11.92 19.62 -27.61
CA ARG A 277 11.34 18.68 -28.57
C ARG A 277 11.18 17.33 -27.90
N PHE A 278 10.13 17.17 -27.12
CA PHE A 278 9.84 15.94 -26.38
C PHE A 278 9.41 14.81 -27.33
N VAL A 279 9.90 13.60 -27.05
CA VAL A 279 9.63 12.40 -27.86
C VAL A 279 8.86 11.33 -27.05
N GLY A 280 8.58 11.58 -25.76
CA GLY A 280 7.82 10.66 -24.90
C GLY A 280 8.59 9.39 -24.52
N LYS A 281 9.92 9.46 -24.40
CA LYS A 281 10.79 8.33 -24.06
C LYS A 281 11.71 8.64 -22.88
#